data_2a2acd69763b5d0905c27a72e9c71d89
#
_entry.id   2a2acd69763b5d0905c27a72e9c71d89
#
_cell.length_a   1.000
_cell.length_b   1.000
_cell.length_c   1.000
_cell.angle_alpha   90.00
_cell.angle_beta   90.00
_cell.angle_gamma   90.00
#
_symmetry.space_group_name_H-M   'P 1'
#
loop_
_entity.id
_entity.type
_entity.pdbx_description
1 polymer ?
#
loop_
_entity_poly.entity_id
_entity_poly.type
_entity_poly.pdbx_seq_one_letter_code
_entity_poly.pdbx_strand_id
1 'polypeptide(L)'
;MSTVTATTVNATTWKQRHGVPMRLADFIQANAPRILDDAVEFAVTQAPAGANLNVKRLRNDIPKILGEIVLDLRTDQSPDQQMAKAHGRAPATEGPESAASRHGRSRADDGFGVNQMIAEYRALRASVLRLWALDEALAAHAIDDMIRFNEAIDQAVAESLVEFSRTVESWRNVFLGALGHDLRGPLTAVVGTADLLVDSTRDTPHARQAERILNGGLQLSRLVDGLLDYSQSTLGGGMKLQRAACDLRQALTDETELLRATLREASISLQVDGQTHGNFDAARIREAVHNLVTNAAKYGDQAAEIRVSLAGHADRVVIAVTNAGEPLSGDALNALFDPLRRGSRIAHKGEHSSLGLGLFIVREIATAHGGDVTAHVDAGTTTFVITLPRDDAPAIFPA
;
A
#
# COMPACT_ATOMS: atom_id res chain seq x y z
N MET A 1 2.08 5.96 53.84
CA MET A 1 1.99 7.41 53.56
C MET A 1 3.42 7.95 53.56
N SER A 2 4.04 8.12 52.44
CA SER A 2 5.31 8.86 52.31
C SER A 2 5.18 9.65 51.02
N THR A 3 4.90 10.90 51.19
CA THR A 3 4.83 11.94 50.16
C THR A 3 6.24 12.21 49.62
N VAL A 4 6.52 11.78 48.39
CA VAL A 4 7.70 12.24 47.66
C VAL A 4 7.38 13.63 47.14
N THR A 5 7.90 14.64 47.82
CA THR A 5 7.90 16.03 47.34
C THR A 5 8.84 16.16 46.15
N ALA A 6 8.29 16.27 44.95
CA ALA A 6 9.01 16.65 43.75
C ALA A 6 9.54 18.09 43.94
N THR A 7 10.84 18.22 44.15
CA THR A 7 11.51 19.54 44.25
C THR A 7 11.52 20.15 42.85
N THR A 8 10.59 21.05 42.58
CA THR A 8 10.58 21.89 41.37
C THR A 8 11.80 22.82 41.47
N VAL A 9 12.85 22.49 40.76
CA VAL A 9 14.02 23.38 40.60
C VAL A 9 13.56 24.51 39.69
N ASN A 10 13.26 25.66 40.28
CA ASN A 10 12.83 26.84 39.55
C ASN A 10 14.01 27.37 38.72
N ALA A 11 13.78 27.81 37.48
CA ALA A 11 14.79 28.40 36.58
C ALA A 11 15.58 29.53 37.25
N THR A 12 14.94 30.30 38.15
CA THR A 12 15.56 31.33 38.97
C THR A 12 16.62 30.80 39.92
N THR A 13 16.47 29.60 40.48
CA THR A 13 17.44 28.96 41.39
C THR A 13 18.65 28.40 40.64
N TRP A 14 18.49 28.02 39.38
CA TRP A 14 19.59 27.53 38.52
C TRP A 14 20.52 28.69 38.12
N LYS A 15 19.94 29.84 37.72
CA LYS A 15 20.65 31.07 37.35
C LYS A 15 21.53 31.60 38.48
N GLN A 16 21.07 31.49 39.72
CA GLN A 16 21.84 31.89 40.92
C GLN A 16 23.04 30.96 41.22
N ARG A 17 23.01 29.71 40.75
CA ARG A 17 24.10 28.74 41.00
C ARG A 17 25.18 28.71 39.97
N HIS A 18 24.92 29.02 38.69
CA HIS A 18 25.83 28.67 37.57
C HIS A 18 26.27 29.88 36.71
N GLY A 19 25.62 31.04 36.79
CA GLY A 19 26.01 32.28 36.08
C GLY A 19 26.01 32.19 34.52
N VAL A 20 25.65 31.03 33.97
CA VAL A 20 25.63 30.75 32.51
C VAL A 20 24.18 30.57 32.08
N PRO A 21 23.77 31.13 30.92
CA PRO A 21 22.42 30.92 30.39
C PRO A 21 22.14 29.44 30.14
N MET A 22 20.91 28.97 30.49
CA MET A 22 20.52 27.57 30.34
C MET A 22 20.35 27.18 28.88
N ARG A 23 20.97 26.08 28.44
CA ARG A 23 20.76 25.48 27.12
C ARG A 23 19.34 24.91 27.00
N LEU A 24 18.78 24.89 25.79
CA LEU A 24 17.41 24.40 25.56
C LEU A 24 17.20 22.95 26.02
N ALA A 25 18.20 22.09 25.83
CA ALA A 25 18.16 20.69 26.31
C ALA A 25 17.92 20.59 27.83
N ASP A 26 18.63 21.43 28.61
CA ASP A 26 18.51 21.46 30.07
C ASP A 26 17.20 22.08 30.53
N PHE A 27 16.73 23.10 29.79
CA PHE A 27 15.42 23.71 30.01
C PHE A 27 14.29 22.70 29.80
N ILE A 28 14.30 21.94 28.68
CA ILE A 28 13.30 20.91 28.40
C ILE A 28 13.29 19.88 29.51
N GLN A 29 14.45 19.41 29.94
CA GLN A 29 14.56 18.41 31.01
C GLN A 29 14.01 18.93 32.34
N ALA A 30 14.30 20.18 32.70
CA ALA A 30 13.85 20.82 33.95
C ALA A 30 12.33 21.11 33.94
N ASN A 31 11.75 21.40 32.79
CA ASN A 31 10.35 21.77 32.62
C ASN A 31 9.48 20.68 31.98
N ALA A 32 10.01 19.45 31.79
CA ALA A 32 9.30 18.37 31.15
C ALA A 32 7.88 18.09 31.69
N PRO A 33 7.60 18.12 33.01
CA PRO A 33 6.24 17.93 33.54
C PRO A 33 5.26 18.99 33.03
N ARG A 34 5.66 20.27 32.99
CA ARG A 34 4.83 21.37 32.54
C ARG A 34 4.57 21.34 31.05
N ILE A 35 5.62 21.01 30.25
CA ILE A 35 5.50 20.82 28.80
C ILE A 35 4.54 19.66 28.51
N LEU A 36 4.64 18.58 29.29
CA LEU A 36 3.77 17.40 29.15
C LEU A 36 2.31 17.74 29.45
N ASP A 37 2.03 18.47 30.50
CA ASP A 37 0.66 18.82 30.87
C ASP A 37 0.01 19.71 29.79
N ASP A 38 0.70 20.72 29.26
CA ASP A 38 0.26 21.54 28.12
C ASP A 38 -0.01 20.68 26.86
N ALA A 39 0.89 19.74 26.55
CA ALA A 39 0.76 18.87 25.37
C ALA A 39 -0.40 17.89 25.50
N VAL A 40 -0.60 17.31 26.69
CA VAL A 40 -1.73 16.39 26.98
C VAL A 40 -3.06 17.12 26.92
N GLU A 41 -3.16 18.31 27.51
CA GLU A 41 -4.37 19.13 27.46
C GLU A 41 -4.77 19.41 25.99
N PHE A 42 -3.81 19.79 25.18
CA PHE A 42 -4.06 20.01 23.76
C PHE A 42 -4.48 18.71 23.03
N ALA A 43 -3.80 17.59 23.24
CA ALA A 43 -4.11 16.33 22.58
C ALA A 43 -5.52 15.83 22.89
N VAL A 44 -6.00 16.06 24.11
CA VAL A 44 -7.39 15.76 24.49
C VAL A 44 -8.40 16.54 23.64
N THR A 45 -8.09 17.79 23.28
CA THR A 45 -8.97 18.58 22.40
C THR A 45 -9.02 18.06 20.95
N GLN A 46 -8.03 17.29 20.54
CA GLN A 46 -7.92 16.75 19.17
C GLN A 46 -8.52 15.34 19.03
N ALA A 47 -8.95 14.74 20.12
CA ALA A 47 -9.48 13.39 20.12
C ALA A 47 -10.69 13.23 19.18
N PRO A 48 -10.76 12.14 18.38
CA PRO A 48 -11.95 11.81 17.61
C PRO A 48 -13.17 11.66 18.52
N ALA A 49 -14.35 12.11 18.08
CA ALA A 49 -15.59 11.94 18.83
C ALA A 49 -15.88 10.44 19.02
N GLY A 50 -15.95 9.99 20.27
CA GLY A 50 -16.18 8.59 20.63
C GLY A 50 -14.91 7.73 20.78
N ALA A 51 -13.71 8.27 20.56
CA ALA A 51 -12.48 7.58 20.87
C ALA A 51 -12.31 7.48 22.41
N ASN A 52 -12.13 6.25 22.90
CA ASN A 52 -11.67 6.02 24.27
C ASN A 52 -10.21 6.43 24.38
N LEU A 53 -9.97 7.75 24.54
CA LEU A 53 -8.62 8.28 24.65
C LEU A 53 -7.95 7.70 25.89
N ASN A 54 -6.96 6.87 25.66
CA ASN A 54 -6.13 6.40 26.76
C ASN A 54 -5.12 7.51 27.12
N VAL A 55 -5.58 8.48 27.94
CA VAL A 55 -4.75 9.59 28.46
C VAL A 55 -3.44 9.06 29.08
N LYS A 56 -3.43 7.81 29.57
CA LYS A 56 -2.26 7.13 30.09
C LYS A 56 -1.22 6.83 28.98
N ARG A 57 -1.65 6.50 27.75
CA ARG A 57 -0.76 6.33 26.60
C ARG A 57 -0.17 7.66 26.13
N LEU A 58 -0.99 8.71 26.06
CA LEU A 58 -0.53 10.08 25.78
C LEU A 58 0.60 10.51 26.72
N ARG A 59 0.42 10.29 28.01
CA ARG A 59 1.42 10.61 29.04
C ARG A 59 2.68 9.74 28.97
N ASN A 60 2.65 8.60 28.30
CA ASN A 60 3.80 7.69 28.20
C ASN A 60 4.71 7.95 27.00
N ASP A 61 4.18 8.46 25.87
CA ASP A 61 4.94 8.59 24.62
C ASP A 61 5.64 9.96 24.52
N ILE A 62 4.96 11.05 24.87
CA ILE A 62 5.52 12.42 24.78
C ILE A 62 6.80 12.60 25.59
N PRO A 63 6.91 12.11 26.86
CA PRO A 63 8.16 12.21 27.61
C PRO A 63 9.34 11.49 26.97
N LYS A 64 9.08 10.37 26.29
CA LYS A 64 10.13 9.62 25.60
C LYS A 64 10.61 10.36 24.35
N ILE A 65 9.69 10.96 23.58
CA ILE A 65 10.01 11.83 22.45
C ILE A 65 10.85 13.02 22.93
N LEU A 66 10.42 13.71 24.00
CA LEU A 66 11.21 14.79 24.58
C LEU A 66 12.59 14.33 25.05
N GLY A 67 12.68 13.13 25.64
CA GLY A 67 13.95 12.52 26.07
C GLY A 67 14.90 12.27 24.88
N GLU A 68 14.40 11.73 23.77
CA GLU A 68 15.17 11.52 22.55
C GLU A 68 15.62 12.86 21.93
N ILE A 69 14.74 13.86 21.92
CA ILE A 69 15.08 15.22 21.47
C ILE A 69 16.18 15.84 22.36
N VAL A 70 16.07 15.72 23.67
CA VAL A 70 17.11 16.20 24.60
C VAL A 70 18.45 15.53 24.37
N LEU A 71 18.44 14.22 24.12
CA LEU A 71 19.65 13.47 23.77
C LEU A 71 20.26 13.94 22.47
N ASP A 72 19.43 14.16 21.45
CA ASP A 72 19.86 14.67 20.16
C ASP A 72 20.48 16.08 20.27
N LEU A 73 19.85 16.96 21.04
CA LEU A 73 20.38 18.31 21.29
C LEU A 73 21.73 18.33 22.01
N ARG A 74 22.02 17.29 22.82
CA ARG A 74 23.30 17.15 23.54
C ARG A 74 24.37 16.44 22.71
N THR A 75 23.99 15.77 21.63
CA THR A 75 24.94 15.04 20.77
C THR A 75 25.57 16.00 19.78
N ASP A 76 26.89 16.01 19.68
CA ASP A 76 27.58 16.80 18.67
C ASP A 76 27.25 16.26 17.26
N GLN A 77 26.88 17.18 16.36
CA GLN A 77 26.54 16.84 14.99
C GLN A 77 27.41 17.60 14.02
N SER A 78 27.90 16.93 12.98
CA SER A 78 28.59 17.58 11.89
C SER A 78 27.61 18.39 11.03
N PRO A 79 28.07 19.42 10.28
CA PRO A 79 27.22 20.16 9.35
C PRO A 79 26.51 19.27 8.32
N ASP A 80 27.17 18.18 7.86
CA ASP A 80 26.58 17.23 6.92
C ASP A 80 25.45 16.41 7.56
N GLN A 81 25.58 16.05 8.82
CA GLN A 81 24.51 15.36 9.57
C GLN A 81 23.30 16.26 9.79
N GLN A 82 23.51 17.53 10.14
CA GLN A 82 22.46 18.52 10.25
C GLN A 82 21.74 18.73 8.91
N MET A 83 22.47 18.87 7.84
CA MET A 83 21.91 19.02 6.50
C MET A 83 21.12 17.77 6.05
N ALA A 84 21.62 16.57 6.37
CA ALA A 84 20.91 15.32 6.09
C ALA A 84 19.57 15.24 6.85
N LYS A 85 19.53 15.66 8.12
CA LYS A 85 18.30 15.76 8.92
C LYS A 85 17.32 16.78 8.33
N ALA A 86 17.79 18.00 8.05
CA ALA A 86 16.97 19.07 7.47
C ALA A 86 16.32 18.66 6.14
N HIS A 87 16.96 17.75 5.40
CA HIS A 87 16.44 17.20 4.14
C HIS A 87 15.66 15.88 4.30
N GLY A 88 15.42 15.40 5.52
CA GLY A 88 14.74 14.10 5.78
C GLY A 88 15.54 12.90 5.25
N ARG A 89 16.87 13.03 5.11
CA ARG A 89 17.78 11.99 4.62
C ARG A 89 18.66 11.41 5.73
N ALA A 90 18.37 11.73 6.99
CA ALA A 90 19.08 11.11 8.10
C ALA A 90 18.90 9.58 8.01
N PRO A 91 19.98 8.79 8.12
CA PRO A 91 19.84 7.34 8.13
C PRO A 91 18.94 6.94 9.29
N ALA A 92 18.05 5.97 9.04
CA ALA A 92 17.27 5.36 10.11
C ALA A 92 18.25 4.87 11.19
N THR A 93 18.03 5.24 12.43
CA THR A 93 18.88 4.84 13.55
C THR A 93 18.90 3.33 13.61
N GLU A 94 20.06 2.69 13.41
CA GLU A 94 20.24 1.27 13.68
C GLU A 94 20.09 1.06 15.20
N GLY A 95 18.91 0.60 15.61
CA GLY A 95 18.62 0.44 17.03
C GLY A 95 17.16 0.08 17.30
N PRO A 96 16.75 0.04 18.56
CA PRO A 96 15.35 -0.18 18.92
C PRO A 96 14.47 0.93 18.35
N GLU A 97 13.23 0.58 18.02
CA GLU A 97 12.23 1.49 17.49
C GLU A 97 12.15 2.82 18.27
N SER A 98 12.22 3.97 17.56
CA SER A 98 12.20 5.29 18.18
C SER A 98 10.87 5.58 18.92
N ALA A 99 10.90 6.51 19.87
CA ALA A 99 9.68 6.96 20.56
C ALA A 99 8.70 7.60 19.58
N ALA A 100 9.20 8.29 18.56
CA ALA A 100 8.41 8.89 17.50
C ALA A 100 7.69 7.83 16.66
N SER A 101 8.37 6.75 16.25
CA SER A 101 7.76 5.63 15.53
C SER A 101 6.66 4.95 16.36
N ARG A 102 6.93 4.67 17.63
CA ARG A 102 5.91 4.13 18.56
C ARG A 102 4.71 5.04 18.70
N HIS A 103 4.94 6.34 18.77
CA HIS A 103 3.88 7.35 18.84
C HIS A 103 3.00 7.32 17.58
N GLY A 104 3.61 7.30 16.40
CA GLY A 104 2.89 7.19 15.12
C GLY A 104 1.98 5.96 15.08
N ARG A 105 2.50 4.79 15.46
CA ARG A 105 1.73 3.55 15.57
C ARG A 105 0.58 3.68 16.56
N SER A 106 0.86 4.15 17.77
CA SER A 106 -0.16 4.32 18.82
C SER A 106 -1.31 5.21 18.35
N ARG A 107 -1.02 6.30 17.62
CA ARG A 107 -2.06 7.20 17.11
C ARG A 107 -2.89 6.57 16.00
N ALA A 108 -2.27 5.77 15.12
CA ALA A 108 -3.00 4.98 14.13
C ALA A 108 -3.95 3.98 14.81
N ASP A 109 -3.46 3.23 15.81
CA ASP A 109 -4.25 2.25 16.57
C ASP A 109 -5.41 2.91 17.35
N ASP A 110 -5.21 4.11 17.85
CA ASP A 110 -6.24 4.89 18.57
C ASP A 110 -7.24 5.60 17.60
N GLY A 111 -7.10 5.41 16.27
CA GLY A 111 -8.00 5.98 15.26
C GLY A 111 -7.82 7.48 15.00
N PHE A 112 -6.67 8.04 15.34
CA PHE A 112 -6.34 9.43 15.00
C PHE A 112 -6.17 9.61 13.49
N GLY A 113 -6.52 10.81 13.00
CA GLY A 113 -6.13 11.23 11.66
C GLY A 113 -4.69 11.80 11.65
N VAL A 114 -4.03 11.77 10.50
CA VAL A 114 -2.69 12.34 10.30
C VAL A 114 -2.61 13.79 10.78
N ASN A 115 -3.61 14.61 10.46
CA ASN A 115 -3.65 16.02 10.86
C ASN A 115 -3.67 16.20 12.39
N GLN A 116 -4.33 15.29 13.11
CA GLN A 116 -4.41 15.32 14.57
C GLN A 116 -3.06 14.96 15.19
N MET A 117 -2.38 13.94 14.68
CA MET A 117 -1.03 13.58 15.11
C MET A 117 -0.02 14.70 14.86
N ILE A 118 -0.06 15.34 13.69
CA ILE A 118 0.80 16.50 13.38
C ILE A 118 0.49 17.68 14.31
N ALA A 119 -0.80 17.89 14.66
CA ALA A 119 -1.19 18.95 15.58
C ALA A 119 -0.61 18.76 16.99
N GLU A 120 -0.46 17.51 17.47
CA GLU A 120 0.22 17.23 18.75
C GLU A 120 1.70 17.69 18.72
N TYR A 121 2.45 17.41 17.65
CA TYR A 121 3.83 17.88 17.50
C TYR A 121 3.93 19.40 17.40
N ARG A 122 2.99 20.05 16.72
CA ARG A 122 2.91 21.52 16.65
C ARG A 122 2.67 22.13 18.01
N ALA A 123 1.79 21.55 18.83
CA ALA A 123 1.53 22.00 20.17
C ALA A 123 2.75 21.80 21.08
N LEU A 124 3.40 20.64 20.99
CA LEU A 124 4.63 20.35 21.72
C LEU A 124 5.73 21.38 21.40
N ARG A 125 5.97 21.64 20.10
CA ARG A 125 6.91 22.68 19.65
C ARG A 125 6.57 24.03 20.20
N ALA A 126 5.31 24.46 20.09
CA ALA A 126 4.86 25.75 20.56
C ALA A 126 4.98 25.90 22.08
N SER A 127 4.66 24.86 22.86
CA SER A 127 4.77 24.86 24.33
C SER A 127 6.24 25.00 24.77
N VAL A 128 7.15 24.22 24.17
CA VAL A 128 8.59 24.31 24.48
C VAL A 128 9.13 25.72 24.19
N LEU A 129 8.94 26.21 22.97
CA LEU A 129 9.48 27.51 22.56
C LEU A 129 8.87 28.67 23.31
N ARG A 130 7.55 28.65 23.59
CA ARG A 130 6.87 29.69 24.39
C ARG A 130 7.39 29.73 25.83
N LEU A 131 7.51 28.56 26.47
CA LEU A 131 7.97 28.48 27.85
C LEU A 131 9.45 28.91 27.96
N TRP A 132 10.27 28.53 26.95
CA TRP A 132 11.68 28.92 26.93
C TRP A 132 11.88 30.43 26.66
N ALA A 133 11.08 31.03 25.77
CA ALA A 133 11.14 32.47 25.50
C ALA A 133 10.76 33.34 26.71
N LEU A 134 10.00 32.79 27.67
CA LEU A 134 9.67 33.50 28.95
C LEU A 134 10.81 33.47 29.94
N ASP A 135 11.82 32.65 29.77
CA ASP A 135 13.00 32.58 30.61
C ASP A 135 14.05 33.60 30.11
N GLU A 136 14.03 34.79 30.67
CA GLU A 136 14.58 36.11 30.26
C GLU A 136 16.06 36.17 29.74
N ALA A 137 16.74 35.09 29.50
CA ALA A 137 18.12 35.07 29.02
C ALA A 137 18.30 34.34 27.71
N LEU A 138 18.00 35.02 26.61
CA LEU A 138 18.43 34.56 25.30
C LEU A 138 19.98 34.57 25.23
N ALA A 139 20.58 33.38 25.38
CA ALA A 139 22.01 33.17 25.28
C ALA A 139 22.50 33.33 23.85
N ALA A 140 23.82 33.53 23.67
CA ALA A 140 24.46 33.53 22.36
C ALA A 140 24.18 32.24 21.54
N HIS A 141 23.84 31.14 22.21
CA HIS A 141 23.51 29.81 21.59
C HIS A 141 22.02 29.59 21.35
N ALA A 142 21.15 30.55 21.69
CA ALA A 142 19.69 30.35 21.62
C ALA A 142 19.19 30.05 20.20
N ILE A 143 19.79 30.67 19.19
CA ILE A 143 19.42 30.48 17.79
C ILE A 143 19.82 29.05 17.33
N ASP A 144 21.03 28.63 17.67
CA ASP A 144 21.51 27.28 17.34
C ASP A 144 20.67 26.19 18.03
N ASP A 145 20.41 26.34 19.31
CA ASP A 145 19.53 25.44 20.07
C ASP A 145 18.12 25.37 19.46
N MET A 146 17.57 26.50 19.00
CA MET A 146 16.25 26.56 18.37
C MET A 146 16.24 25.89 16.99
N ILE A 147 17.28 26.08 16.17
CA ILE A 147 17.41 25.41 14.89
C ILE A 147 17.45 23.89 15.10
N ARG A 148 18.35 23.40 15.94
CA ARG A 148 18.50 21.98 16.25
C ARG A 148 17.24 21.34 16.83
N PHE A 149 16.55 22.06 17.70
CA PHE A 149 15.27 21.61 18.25
C PHE A 149 14.19 21.46 17.16
N ASN A 150 14.11 22.41 16.23
CA ASN A 150 13.16 22.31 15.13
C ASN A 150 13.50 21.11 14.21
N GLU A 151 14.77 20.89 13.90
CA GLU A 151 15.23 19.75 13.12
C GLU A 151 14.89 18.41 13.80
N ALA A 152 15.09 18.32 15.13
CA ALA A 152 14.75 17.13 15.90
C ALA A 152 13.25 16.86 15.94
N ILE A 153 12.42 17.91 16.08
CA ILE A 153 10.96 17.80 16.00
C ILE A 153 10.51 17.35 14.59
N ASP A 154 11.07 17.96 13.55
CA ASP A 154 10.71 17.61 12.16
C ASP A 154 11.10 16.18 11.82
N GLN A 155 12.23 15.70 12.31
CA GLN A 155 12.62 14.29 12.21
C GLN A 155 11.63 13.38 12.95
N ALA A 156 11.25 13.71 14.17
CA ALA A 156 10.27 12.93 14.94
C ALA A 156 8.89 12.88 14.26
N VAL A 157 8.45 14.00 13.64
CA VAL A 157 7.23 14.03 12.83
C VAL A 157 7.34 13.09 11.64
N ALA A 158 8.46 13.13 10.91
CA ALA A 158 8.68 12.27 9.74
C ALA A 158 8.65 10.77 10.11
N GLU A 159 9.34 10.39 11.17
CA GLU A 159 9.35 9.00 11.68
C GLU A 159 7.96 8.53 12.12
N SER A 160 7.24 9.38 12.87
CA SER A 160 5.87 9.08 13.28
C SER A 160 4.93 8.92 12.08
N LEU A 161 5.08 9.76 11.05
CA LEU A 161 4.24 9.72 9.86
C LEU A 161 4.45 8.44 9.05
N VAL A 162 5.70 8.01 8.90
CA VAL A 162 6.04 6.76 8.21
C VAL A 162 5.38 5.57 8.90
N GLU A 163 5.52 5.48 10.23
CA GLU A 163 4.98 4.34 10.98
C GLU A 163 3.45 4.40 11.09
N PHE A 164 2.88 5.60 11.24
CA PHE A 164 1.43 5.82 11.18
C PHE A 164 0.85 5.30 9.85
N SER A 165 1.45 5.70 8.74
CA SER A 165 1.01 5.28 7.40
C SER A 165 1.10 3.77 7.23
N ARG A 166 2.20 3.14 7.66
CA ARG A 166 2.36 1.68 7.65
C ARG A 166 1.28 0.97 8.44
N THR A 167 0.98 1.48 9.64
CA THR A 167 -0.01 0.86 10.54
C THR A 167 -1.41 0.93 9.93
N VAL A 168 -1.80 2.09 9.39
CA VAL A 168 -3.10 2.26 8.70
C VAL A 168 -3.21 1.36 7.48
N GLU A 169 -2.14 1.26 6.66
CA GLU A 169 -2.11 0.35 5.52
C GLU A 169 -2.21 -1.12 5.94
N SER A 170 -1.50 -1.51 6.99
CA SER A 170 -1.58 -2.87 7.54
C SER A 170 -3.00 -3.20 8.00
N TRP A 171 -3.65 -2.33 8.76
CA TRP A 171 -5.04 -2.51 9.18
C TRP A 171 -6.01 -2.62 8.00
N ARG A 172 -5.86 -1.76 7.01
CA ARG A 172 -6.67 -1.82 5.79
C ARG A 172 -6.55 -3.18 5.09
N ASN A 173 -5.32 -3.67 4.99
CA ASN A 173 -5.05 -4.93 4.30
C ASN A 173 -5.55 -6.14 5.08
N VAL A 174 -5.36 -6.17 6.40
CA VAL A 174 -5.93 -7.22 7.28
C VAL A 174 -7.45 -7.24 7.17
N PHE A 175 -8.11 -6.06 7.20
CA PHE A 175 -9.55 -5.95 7.06
C PHE A 175 -10.03 -6.49 5.69
N LEU A 176 -9.38 -6.09 4.59
CA LEU A 176 -9.72 -6.57 3.26
C LEU A 176 -9.52 -8.08 3.13
N GLY A 177 -8.45 -8.62 3.73
CA GLY A 177 -8.18 -10.06 3.77
C GLY A 177 -9.28 -10.85 4.51
N ALA A 178 -9.66 -10.38 5.69
CA ALA A 178 -10.74 -10.99 6.47
C ALA A 178 -12.10 -10.93 5.73
N LEU A 179 -12.44 -9.74 5.21
CA LEU A 179 -13.68 -9.54 4.46
C LEU A 179 -13.76 -10.46 3.23
N GLY A 180 -12.67 -10.57 2.48
CA GLY A 180 -12.63 -11.44 1.30
C GLY A 180 -12.79 -12.92 1.66
N HIS A 181 -12.18 -13.37 2.75
CA HIS A 181 -12.37 -14.72 3.26
C HIS A 181 -13.85 -14.99 3.62
N ASP A 182 -14.48 -14.06 4.34
CA ASP A 182 -15.86 -14.22 4.81
C ASP A 182 -16.89 -14.11 3.67
N LEU A 183 -16.56 -13.40 2.59
CA LEU A 183 -17.40 -13.33 1.39
C LEU A 183 -17.29 -14.58 0.51
N ARG A 184 -16.15 -15.29 0.50
CA ARG A 184 -15.94 -16.45 -0.37
C ARG A 184 -16.91 -17.59 -0.04
N GLY A 185 -17.18 -17.86 1.23
CA GLY A 185 -18.08 -18.93 1.68
C GLY A 185 -19.51 -18.80 1.10
N PRO A 186 -20.23 -17.71 1.40
CA PRO A 186 -21.58 -17.50 0.88
C PRO A 186 -21.61 -17.41 -0.65
N LEU A 187 -20.58 -16.85 -1.28
CA LEU A 187 -20.51 -16.72 -2.72
C LEU A 187 -20.35 -18.09 -3.41
N THR A 188 -19.52 -18.98 -2.85
CA THR A 188 -19.39 -20.36 -3.32
C THR A 188 -20.75 -21.10 -3.27
N ALA A 189 -21.53 -20.89 -2.21
CA ALA A 189 -22.86 -21.46 -2.11
C ALA A 189 -23.82 -20.92 -3.18
N VAL A 190 -23.78 -19.60 -3.45
CA VAL A 190 -24.59 -18.96 -4.50
C VAL A 190 -24.21 -19.50 -5.88
N VAL A 191 -22.92 -19.55 -6.20
CA VAL A 191 -22.41 -20.06 -7.50
C VAL A 191 -22.79 -21.54 -7.68
N GLY A 192 -22.55 -22.38 -6.66
CA GLY A 192 -22.91 -23.81 -6.73
C GLY A 192 -24.40 -24.04 -6.89
N THR A 193 -25.25 -23.26 -6.19
CA THR A 193 -26.71 -23.36 -6.35
C THR A 193 -27.15 -22.89 -7.75
N ALA A 194 -26.55 -21.81 -8.27
CA ALA A 194 -26.84 -21.30 -9.60
C ALA A 194 -26.42 -22.29 -10.69
N ASP A 195 -25.31 -22.99 -10.52
CA ASP A 195 -24.86 -24.04 -11.44
C ASP A 195 -25.84 -25.21 -11.53
N LEU A 196 -26.31 -25.70 -10.37
CA LEU A 196 -27.36 -26.70 -10.31
C LEU A 196 -28.69 -26.23 -10.94
N LEU A 197 -29.00 -24.93 -10.79
CA LEU A 197 -30.20 -24.34 -11.43
C LEU A 197 -30.04 -24.28 -12.95
N VAL A 198 -28.87 -23.97 -13.48
CA VAL A 198 -28.59 -23.97 -14.95
C VAL A 198 -28.86 -25.36 -15.50
N ASP A 199 -28.35 -26.42 -14.85
CA ASP A 199 -28.59 -27.79 -15.31
C ASP A 199 -30.06 -28.19 -15.23
N SER A 200 -30.76 -27.87 -14.16
CA SER A 200 -32.15 -28.24 -13.95
C SER A 200 -33.15 -27.42 -14.78
N THR A 201 -32.79 -26.25 -15.26
CA THR A 201 -33.66 -25.34 -16.02
C THR A 201 -33.32 -25.28 -17.52
N ARG A 202 -32.39 -26.09 -18.02
CA ARG A 202 -31.84 -26.04 -19.39
C ARG A 202 -32.90 -25.96 -20.48
N ASP A 203 -34.00 -26.72 -20.32
CA ASP A 203 -35.10 -26.79 -21.29
C ASP A 203 -36.35 -26.00 -20.84
N THR A 204 -36.19 -25.05 -19.94
CA THR A 204 -37.30 -24.24 -19.41
C THR A 204 -37.15 -22.75 -19.81
N PRO A 205 -38.26 -21.97 -19.73
CA PRO A 205 -38.18 -20.52 -19.94
C PRO A 205 -37.25 -19.78 -18.94
N HIS A 206 -36.81 -20.47 -17.86
CA HIS A 206 -35.99 -19.91 -16.79
C HIS A 206 -34.46 -20.11 -17.02
N ALA A 207 -34.04 -20.83 -18.05
CA ALA A 207 -32.64 -21.12 -18.34
C ALA A 207 -31.76 -19.83 -18.39
N ARG A 208 -32.26 -18.81 -19.09
CA ARG A 208 -31.54 -17.53 -19.18
C ARG A 208 -31.37 -16.83 -17.84
N GLN A 209 -32.35 -16.93 -16.94
CA GLN A 209 -32.27 -16.35 -15.60
C GLN A 209 -31.25 -17.09 -14.73
N ALA A 210 -31.24 -18.42 -14.79
CA ALA A 210 -30.22 -19.23 -14.10
C ALA A 210 -28.80 -18.93 -14.56
N GLU A 211 -28.57 -18.86 -15.89
CA GLU A 211 -27.28 -18.45 -16.46
C GLU A 211 -26.85 -17.06 -16.00
N ARG A 212 -27.77 -16.09 -15.93
CA ARG A 212 -27.45 -14.74 -15.45
C ARG A 212 -27.05 -14.73 -13.97
N ILE A 213 -27.70 -15.53 -13.13
CA ILE A 213 -27.35 -15.65 -11.71
C ILE A 213 -25.96 -16.28 -11.58
N LEU A 214 -25.67 -17.36 -12.31
CA LEU A 214 -24.38 -18.04 -12.32
C LEU A 214 -23.27 -17.08 -12.77
N ASN A 215 -23.46 -16.39 -13.88
CA ASN A 215 -22.48 -15.43 -14.40
C ASN A 215 -22.23 -14.28 -13.42
N GLY A 216 -23.27 -13.74 -12.78
CA GLY A 216 -23.16 -12.73 -11.74
C GLY A 216 -22.38 -13.22 -10.51
N GLY A 217 -22.65 -14.44 -10.06
CA GLY A 217 -21.93 -15.09 -8.97
C GLY A 217 -20.46 -15.31 -9.28
N LEU A 218 -20.12 -15.83 -10.46
CA LEU A 218 -18.75 -16.01 -10.92
C LEU A 218 -18.01 -14.68 -11.07
N GLN A 219 -18.69 -13.62 -11.50
CA GLN A 219 -18.11 -12.28 -11.57
C GLN A 219 -17.80 -11.73 -10.18
N LEU A 220 -18.70 -11.87 -9.20
CA LEU A 220 -18.46 -11.47 -7.82
C LEU A 220 -17.31 -12.25 -7.20
N SER A 221 -17.21 -13.57 -7.46
CA SER A 221 -16.08 -14.40 -7.01
C SER A 221 -14.75 -13.85 -7.47
N ARG A 222 -14.65 -13.53 -8.77
CA ARG A 222 -13.41 -12.92 -9.32
C ARG A 222 -13.09 -11.56 -8.71
N LEU A 223 -14.08 -10.73 -8.40
CA LEU A 223 -13.86 -9.44 -7.74
C LEU A 223 -13.33 -9.61 -6.31
N VAL A 224 -13.87 -10.57 -5.56
CA VAL A 224 -13.42 -10.90 -4.20
C VAL A 224 -12.00 -11.47 -4.23
N ASP A 225 -11.69 -12.38 -5.14
CA ASP A 225 -10.36 -12.96 -5.28
C ASP A 225 -9.33 -11.87 -5.66
N GLY A 226 -9.67 -10.98 -6.60
CA GLY A 226 -8.82 -9.84 -6.95
C GLY A 226 -8.57 -8.87 -5.79
N LEU A 227 -9.56 -8.65 -4.92
CA LEU A 227 -9.43 -7.83 -3.71
C LEU A 227 -8.48 -8.49 -2.69
N LEU A 228 -8.55 -9.82 -2.56
CA LEU A 228 -7.65 -10.60 -1.70
C LEU A 228 -6.22 -10.57 -2.21
N ASP A 229 -6.01 -10.80 -3.51
CA ASP A 229 -4.69 -10.74 -4.13
C ASP A 229 -4.07 -9.35 -3.95
N TYR A 230 -4.86 -8.28 -4.12
CA TYR A 230 -4.43 -6.91 -3.81
C TYR A 230 -4.00 -6.73 -2.35
N SER A 231 -4.82 -7.22 -1.40
CA SER A 231 -4.53 -7.13 0.03
C SER A 231 -3.23 -7.87 0.40
N GLN A 232 -3.01 -9.07 -0.14
CA GLN A 232 -1.82 -9.89 0.15
C GLN A 232 -0.54 -9.30 -0.45
N SER A 233 -0.61 -8.78 -1.66
CA SER A 233 0.52 -8.13 -2.34
C SER A 233 1.02 -6.91 -1.56
N THR A 234 0.11 -6.09 -1.03
CA THR A 234 0.44 -4.85 -0.31
C THR A 234 1.04 -5.11 1.08
N LEU A 235 0.83 -6.28 1.68
CA LEU A 235 1.43 -6.69 2.98
C LEU A 235 2.91 -7.05 2.90
N GLY A 236 3.54 -6.92 1.72
CA GLY A 236 4.97 -7.25 1.53
C GLY A 236 5.26 -8.75 1.43
N GLY A 237 4.23 -9.60 1.46
CA GLY A 237 4.36 -11.05 1.28
C GLY A 237 4.45 -11.50 -0.18
N GLY A 238 4.17 -10.60 -1.15
CA GLY A 238 4.07 -10.92 -2.56
C GLY A 238 2.99 -11.97 -2.86
N MET A 239 2.69 -12.17 -4.13
CA MET A 239 1.78 -13.25 -4.56
C MET A 239 2.48 -14.60 -4.42
N LYS A 240 1.87 -15.54 -3.70
CA LYS A 240 2.39 -16.91 -3.61
C LYS A 240 2.06 -17.70 -4.87
N LEU A 241 3.09 -18.23 -5.53
CA LEU A 241 2.96 -19.04 -6.73
C LEU A 241 3.08 -20.54 -6.43
N GLN A 242 2.32 -21.33 -7.14
CA GLN A 242 2.45 -22.78 -7.19
C GLN A 242 3.11 -23.16 -8.52
N ARG A 243 4.41 -22.90 -8.63
CA ARG A 243 5.17 -23.19 -9.83
C ARG A 243 5.34 -24.70 -10.03
N ALA A 244 5.16 -25.13 -11.26
CA ALA A 244 5.42 -26.51 -11.71
C ALA A 244 5.98 -26.52 -13.13
N ALA A 245 6.70 -27.57 -13.49
CA ALA A 245 7.13 -27.76 -14.88
C ALA A 245 5.89 -27.94 -15.75
N CYS A 246 5.67 -27.03 -16.69
CA CYS A 246 4.50 -27.03 -17.57
C CYS A 246 4.81 -26.43 -18.94
N ASP A 247 3.94 -26.74 -19.93
CA ASP A 247 3.92 -26.09 -21.23
C ASP A 247 2.80 -25.03 -21.28
N LEU A 248 3.19 -23.77 -21.40
CA LEU A 248 2.24 -22.67 -21.49
C LEU A 248 1.41 -22.71 -22.79
N ARG A 249 1.87 -23.41 -23.84
CA ARG A 249 1.07 -23.64 -25.06
C ARG A 249 -0.28 -24.26 -24.72
N GLN A 250 -0.28 -25.36 -23.95
CA GLN A 250 -1.50 -26.06 -23.59
C GLN A 250 -2.39 -25.16 -22.72
N ALA A 251 -1.80 -24.54 -21.69
CA ALA A 251 -2.53 -23.68 -20.77
C ALA A 251 -3.23 -22.50 -21.47
N LEU A 252 -2.56 -21.85 -22.44
CA LEU A 252 -3.13 -20.72 -23.17
C LEU A 252 -4.10 -21.17 -24.27
N THR A 253 -3.92 -22.36 -24.83
CA THR A 253 -4.90 -22.94 -25.77
C THR A 253 -6.23 -23.17 -25.06
N ASP A 254 -6.21 -23.86 -23.91
CA ASP A 254 -7.40 -24.14 -23.11
C ASP A 254 -8.11 -22.84 -22.68
N GLU A 255 -7.35 -21.83 -22.22
CA GLU A 255 -7.89 -20.54 -21.83
C GLU A 255 -8.50 -19.77 -23.00
N THR A 256 -7.85 -19.78 -24.15
CA THR A 256 -8.34 -19.11 -25.37
C THR A 256 -9.64 -19.75 -25.87
N GLU A 257 -9.75 -21.08 -25.81
CA GLU A 257 -10.98 -21.79 -26.16
C GLU A 257 -12.12 -21.44 -25.20
N LEU A 258 -11.85 -21.38 -23.89
CA LEU A 258 -12.83 -20.95 -22.89
C LEU A 258 -13.31 -19.51 -23.15
N LEU A 259 -12.37 -18.60 -23.45
CA LEU A 259 -12.67 -17.21 -23.76
C LEU A 259 -13.53 -17.06 -25.03
N ARG A 260 -13.24 -17.83 -26.10
CA ARG A 260 -14.07 -17.87 -27.32
C ARG A 260 -15.48 -18.35 -27.04
N ALA A 261 -15.65 -19.35 -26.17
CA ALA A 261 -16.95 -19.86 -25.78
C ALA A 261 -17.76 -18.83 -24.97
N THR A 262 -17.08 -18.04 -24.13
CA THR A 262 -17.70 -17.07 -23.21
C THR A 262 -17.95 -15.71 -23.88
N LEU A 263 -16.98 -15.22 -24.68
CA LEU A 263 -17.03 -13.93 -25.39
C LEU A 263 -17.41 -14.14 -26.84
N ARG A 264 -18.64 -14.64 -27.09
CA ARG A 264 -19.12 -15.07 -28.43
C ARG A 264 -19.09 -14.00 -29.51
N GLU A 265 -19.10 -12.72 -29.12
CA GLU A 265 -19.06 -11.58 -30.04
C GLU A 265 -17.62 -11.13 -30.39
N ALA A 266 -16.62 -11.60 -29.65
CA ALA A 266 -15.22 -11.24 -29.87
C ALA A 266 -14.50 -12.27 -30.73
N SER A 267 -13.81 -11.81 -31.77
CA SER A 267 -12.88 -12.63 -32.53
C SER A 267 -11.56 -12.73 -31.78
N ILE A 268 -11.14 -13.94 -31.39
CA ILE A 268 -9.91 -14.16 -30.61
C ILE A 268 -9.02 -15.15 -31.35
N SER A 269 -7.76 -14.78 -31.60
CA SER A 269 -6.75 -15.69 -32.17
C SER A 269 -5.62 -15.96 -31.19
N LEU A 270 -5.02 -17.17 -31.27
CA LEU A 270 -3.82 -17.54 -30.54
C LEU A 270 -2.73 -17.95 -31.51
N GLN A 271 -1.57 -17.30 -31.40
CA GLN A 271 -0.35 -17.65 -32.16
C GLN A 271 0.71 -18.10 -31.16
N VAL A 272 1.32 -19.26 -31.42
CA VAL A 272 2.35 -19.83 -30.55
C VAL A 272 3.59 -20.14 -31.34
N ASP A 273 4.73 -19.60 -30.90
CA ASP A 273 6.03 -19.79 -31.51
C ASP A 273 7.09 -20.18 -30.48
N GLY A 274 8.07 -20.98 -30.90
CA GLY A 274 9.20 -21.40 -30.08
C GLY A 274 8.86 -22.43 -29.00
N GLN A 275 9.77 -22.57 -28.03
CA GLN A 275 9.64 -23.48 -26.88
C GLN A 275 9.01 -22.76 -25.68
N THR A 276 7.85 -23.22 -25.23
CA THR A 276 7.02 -22.56 -24.21
C THR A 276 6.99 -23.32 -22.87
N HIS A 277 7.86 -24.31 -22.71
CA HIS A 277 8.04 -25.07 -21.46
C HIS A 277 8.86 -24.27 -20.46
N GLY A 278 8.55 -24.43 -19.18
CA GLY A 278 9.27 -23.81 -18.08
C GLY A 278 8.67 -24.14 -16.72
N ASN A 279 9.16 -23.50 -15.68
CA ASN A 279 8.66 -23.65 -14.31
C ASN A 279 7.73 -22.48 -13.95
N PHE A 280 6.44 -22.64 -14.23
CA PHE A 280 5.44 -21.59 -14.10
C PHE A 280 4.26 -22.02 -13.25
N ASP A 281 3.52 -21.04 -12.70
CA ASP A 281 2.16 -21.24 -12.22
C ASP A 281 1.18 -20.99 -13.37
N ALA A 282 0.84 -22.08 -14.07
CA ALA A 282 -0.02 -22.03 -15.26
C ALA A 282 -1.42 -21.47 -14.95
N ALA A 283 -1.95 -21.69 -13.74
CA ALA A 283 -3.26 -21.17 -13.34
C ALA A 283 -3.24 -19.65 -13.24
N ARG A 284 -2.20 -19.08 -12.61
CA ARG A 284 -2.04 -17.63 -12.52
C ARG A 284 -1.74 -16.98 -13.88
N ILE A 285 -0.98 -17.63 -14.74
CA ILE A 285 -0.74 -17.12 -16.10
C ILE A 285 -2.03 -17.11 -16.93
N ARG A 286 -2.88 -18.16 -16.84
CA ARG A 286 -4.21 -18.15 -17.45
C ARG A 286 -5.06 -17.00 -16.94
N GLU A 287 -5.06 -16.73 -15.63
CA GLU A 287 -5.74 -15.60 -15.02
C GLU A 287 -5.25 -14.25 -15.59
N ALA A 288 -3.94 -14.08 -15.78
CA ALA A 288 -3.38 -12.88 -16.39
C ALA A 288 -3.88 -12.69 -17.82
N VAL A 289 -3.85 -13.74 -18.65
CA VAL A 289 -4.35 -13.70 -20.03
C VAL A 289 -5.86 -13.46 -20.06
N HIS A 290 -6.62 -14.09 -19.18
CA HIS A 290 -8.06 -13.83 -19.02
C HIS A 290 -8.36 -12.36 -18.78
N ASN A 291 -7.64 -11.74 -17.84
CA ASN A 291 -7.80 -10.32 -17.51
C ASN A 291 -7.46 -9.41 -18.71
N LEU A 292 -6.39 -9.72 -19.45
CA LEU A 292 -6.01 -8.94 -20.63
C LEU A 292 -7.02 -9.08 -21.76
N VAL A 293 -7.48 -10.29 -22.08
CA VAL A 293 -8.43 -10.53 -23.17
C VAL A 293 -9.82 -9.96 -22.84
N THR A 294 -10.28 -10.11 -21.60
CA THR A 294 -11.57 -9.50 -21.18
C THR A 294 -11.51 -7.98 -21.19
N ASN A 295 -10.37 -7.36 -20.84
CA ASN A 295 -10.15 -5.94 -21.01
C ASN A 295 -10.17 -5.53 -22.50
N ALA A 296 -9.50 -6.29 -23.37
CA ALA A 296 -9.49 -6.05 -24.80
C ALA A 296 -10.91 -6.11 -25.41
N ALA A 297 -11.71 -7.11 -25.04
CA ALA A 297 -13.10 -7.24 -25.47
C ALA A 297 -14.01 -6.10 -24.97
N LYS A 298 -13.73 -5.60 -23.75
CA LYS A 298 -14.55 -4.56 -23.14
C LYS A 298 -14.24 -3.15 -23.65
N TYR A 299 -12.96 -2.86 -23.88
CA TYR A 299 -12.47 -1.51 -24.16
C TYR A 299 -11.94 -1.34 -25.58
N GLY A 300 -11.72 -2.44 -26.29
CA GLY A 300 -11.29 -2.44 -27.69
C GLY A 300 -12.43 -2.24 -28.68
N ASP A 301 -12.07 -2.22 -29.96
CA ASP A 301 -13.02 -2.26 -31.06
C ASP A 301 -13.63 -3.66 -31.18
N GLN A 302 -14.94 -3.78 -30.97
CA GLN A 302 -15.67 -5.05 -31.02
C GLN A 302 -15.65 -5.71 -32.42
N ALA A 303 -15.40 -4.95 -33.49
CA ALA A 303 -15.29 -5.47 -34.85
C ALA A 303 -13.89 -6.01 -35.19
N ALA A 304 -12.90 -5.71 -34.35
CA ALA A 304 -11.52 -6.10 -34.58
C ALA A 304 -11.14 -7.40 -33.83
N GLU A 305 -10.17 -8.11 -34.40
CA GLU A 305 -9.64 -9.31 -33.78
C GLU A 305 -8.76 -8.99 -32.55
N ILE A 306 -8.96 -9.71 -31.44
CA ILE A 306 -8.06 -9.75 -30.28
C ILE A 306 -7.02 -10.84 -30.55
N ARG A 307 -5.74 -10.42 -30.61
CA ARG A 307 -4.65 -11.35 -30.88
C ARG A 307 -3.88 -11.66 -29.62
N VAL A 308 -3.83 -12.94 -29.24
CA VAL A 308 -2.96 -13.47 -28.20
C VAL A 308 -1.75 -14.11 -28.89
N SER A 309 -0.54 -13.76 -28.44
CA SER A 309 0.69 -14.41 -28.93
C SER A 309 1.51 -14.92 -27.76
N LEU A 310 2.10 -16.09 -27.93
CA LEU A 310 3.01 -16.75 -27.00
C LEU A 310 4.29 -17.06 -27.73
N ALA A 311 5.41 -16.43 -27.37
CA ALA A 311 6.72 -16.64 -27.98
C ALA A 311 7.72 -17.16 -26.93
N GLY A 312 8.28 -18.33 -27.19
CA GLY A 312 9.31 -18.92 -26.35
C GLY A 312 10.71 -18.59 -26.86
N HIS A 313 11.51 -17.94 -26.04
CA HIS A 313 12.93 -17.65 -26.24
C HIS A 313 13.80 -18.59 -25.38
N ALA A 314 15.12 -18.52 -25.53
CA ALA A 314 16.04 -19.36 -24.76
C ALA A 314 15.97 -19.12 -23.26
N ASP A 315 15.83 -17.87 -22.84
CA ASP A 315 15.89 -17.39 -21.47
C ASP A 315 14.54 -16.93 -20.89
N ARG A 316 13.54 -16.73 -21.74
CA ARG A 316 12.24 -16.16 -21.35
C ARG A 316 11.10 -16.62 -22.23
N VAL A 317 9.90 -16.43 -21.74
CA VAL A 317 8.65 -16.55 -22.49
C VAL A 317 7.99 -15.17 -22.55
N VAL A 318 7.47 -14.80 -23.71
CA VAL A 318 6.76 -13.54 -23.93
C VAL A 318 5.31 -13.84 -24.32
N ILE A 319 4.37 -13.27 -23.58
CA ILE A 319 2.93 -13.34 -23.87
C ILE A 319 2.48 -11.94 -24.24
N ALA A 320 1.86 -11.76 -25.39
CA ALA A 320 1.30 -10.47 -25.76
C ALA A 320 -0.19 -10.58 -26.11
N VAL A 321 -0.98 -9.59 -25.67
CA VAL A 321 -2.39 -9.44 -26.04
C VAL A 321 -2.54 -8.11 -26.74
N THR A 322 -2.98 -8.13 -27.99
CA THR A 322 -3.15 -6.96 -28.86
C THR A 322 -4.61 -6.79 -29.23
N ASN A 323 -5.12 -5.58 -29.09
CA ASN A 323 -6.45 -5.19 -29.55
C ASN A 323 -6.41 -3.83 -30.26
N ALA A 324 -7.28 -3.65 -31.23
CA ALA A 324 -7.57 -2.32 -31.81
C ALA A 324 -8.46 -1.52 -30.85
N GLY A 325 -8.32 -0.20 -30.84
CA GLY A 325 -9.14 0.68 -30.02
C GLY A 325 -8.62 2.12 -30.01
N GLU A 326 -9.29 2.99 -29.26
CA GLU A 326 -8.84 4.38 -29.11
C GLU A 326 -7.46 4.42 -28.44
N PRO A 327 -6.52 5.22 -28.97
CA PRO A 327 -5.18 5.33 -28.42
C PRO A 327 -5.21 5.90 -26.99
N LEU A 328 -4.50 5.25 -26.09
CA LEU A 328 -4.24 5.72 -24.74
C LEU A 328 -3.08 6.73 -24.77
N SER A 329 -3.15 7.79 -23.96
CA SER A 329 -2.02 8.73 -23.83
C SER A 329 -0.86 8.12 -23.07
N GLY A 330 0.40 8.48 -23.42
CA GLY A 330 1.61 7.89 -22.82
C GLY A 330 1.67 7.96 -21.28
N ASP A 331 1.22 9.08 -20.69
CA ASP A 331 1.16 9.24 -19.22
C ASP A 331 0.10 8.34 -18.57
N ALA A 332 -0.96 7.95 -19.32
CA ALA A 332 -1.98 7.04 -18.84
C ALA A 332 -1.51 5.58 -18.81
N LEU A 333 -0.56 5.18 -19.67
CA LEU A 333 -0.12 3.79 -19.80
C LEU A 333 0.52 3.25 -18.52
N ASN A 334 1.42 3.99 -17.89
CA ASN A 334 2.07 3.60 -16.65
C ASN A 334 1.07 3.52 -15.47
N ALA A 335 0.06 4.38 -15.49
CA ALA A 335 -0.96 4.44 -14.45
C ALA A 335 -2.06 3.37 -14.60
N LEU A 336 -2.12 2.63 -15.73
CA LEU A 336 -3.11 1.56 -15.95
C LEU A 336 -2.96 0.38 -15.00
N PHE A 337 -1.75 0.13 -14.55
CA PHE A 337 -1.44 -0.95 -13.62
C PHE A 337 -1.62 -0.56 -12.14
N ASP A 338 -1.92 0.71 -11.84
CA ASP A 338 -2.19 1.14 -10.48
C ASP A 338 -3.55 0.60 -10.02
N PRO A 339 -3.64 0.03 -8.80
CA PRO A 339 -4.88 -0.56 -8.31
C PRO A 339 -5.97 0.51 -8.14
N LEU A 340 -7.22 0.11 -8.40
CA LEU A 340 -8.41 0.96 -8.24
C LEU A 340 -8.44 2.23 -9.13
N ARG A 341 -7.47 2.43 -10.01
CA ARG A 341 -7.49 3.51 -10.99
C ARG A 341 -8.34 3.12 -12.21
N ARG A 342 -9.25 4.01 -12.56
CA ARG A 342 -10.01 3.94 -13.81
C ARG A 342 -9.49 5.06 -14.71
N GLY A 343 -9.25 4.76 -15.97
CA GLY A 343 -8.95 5.83 -16.93
C GLY A 343 -10.09 6.86 -16.92
N SER A 344 -9.76 8.15 -16.85
CA SER A 344 -10.71 9.27 -16.68
C SER A 344 -11.82 9.36 -17.76
N ARG A 345 -11.71 8.64 -18.87
CA ARG A 345 -12.70 8.58 -19.96
C ARG A 345 -13.82 7.56 -19.78
N ILE A 346 -13.68 6.59 -18.86
CA ILE A 346 -14.61 5.45 -18.72
C ILE A 346 -15.84 5.78 -17.85
N ALA A 347 -15.82 6.90 -17.15
CA ALA A 347 -16.92 7.34 -16.27
C ALA A 347 -18.24 7.64 -16.99
N HIS A 348 -18.26 7.72 -18.33
CA HIS A 348 -19.42 8.16 -19.11
C HIS A 348 -20.33 7.05 -19.65
N LYS A 349 -19.99 5.77 -19.51
CA LYS A 349 -20.80 4.64 -20.02
C LYS A 349 -21.45 3.77 -18.96
N GLY A 350 -21.87 4.30 -17.83
CA GLY A 350 -22.89 3.67 -16.95
C GLY A 350 -22.65 2.22 -16.46
N GLU A 351 -21.55 1.56 -16.83
CA GLU A 351 -21.27 0.19 -16.44
C GLU A 351 -20.32 0.12 -15.23
N HIS A 352 -20.91 -0.15 -14.07
CA HIS A 352 -20.24 -0.28 -12.78
C HIS A 352 -19.51 -1.62 -12.57
N SER A 353 -19.08 -2.35 -13.60
CA SER A 353 -18.81 -3.77 -13.50
C SER A 353 -17.36 -4.21 -13.26
N SER A 354 -16.40 -3.31 -13.00
CA SER A 354 -15.03 -3.73 -12.63
C SER A 354 -14.38 -2.80 -11.61
N LEU A 355 -13.66 -3.38 -10.62
CA LEU A 355 -12.94 -2.65 -9.57
C LEU A 355 -11.64 -1.99 -10.05
N GLY A 356 -11.23 -2.17 -11.33
CA GLY A 356 -9.94 -1.68 -11.82
C GLY A 356 -8.74 -2.46 -11.25
N LEU A 357 -8.93 -3.72 -10.89
CA LEU A 357 -7.90 -4.59 -10.33
C LEU A 357 -7.27 -5.52 -11.38
N GLY A 358 -7.91 -5.74 -12.55
CA GLY A 358 -7.45 -6.75 -13.50
C GLY A 358 -6.01 -6.54 -13.99
N LEU A 359 -5.64 -5.32 -14.37
CA LEU A 359 -4.28 -5.01 -14.82
C LEU A 359 -3.27 -5.01 -13.67
N PHE A 360 -3.68 -4.61 -12.47
CA PHE A 360 -2.87 -4.74 -11.26
C PHE A 360 -2.53 -6.22 -11.01
N ILE A 361 -3.53 -7.14 -11.09
CA ILE A 361 -3.32 -8.58 -10.94
C ILE A 361 -2.34 -9.11 -11.99
N VAL A 362 -2.45 -8.65 -13.24
CA VAL A 362 -1.51 -9.04 -14.31
C VAL A 362 -0.07 -8.65 -13.92
N ARG A 363 0.15 -7.45 -13.41
CA ARG A 363 1.47 -6.99 -12.95
C ARG A 363 1.99 -7.82 -11.78
N GLU A 364 1.14 -8.10 -10.79
CA GLU A 364 1.51 -8.92 -9.63
C GLU A 364 1.90 -10.34 -10.05
N ILE A 365 1.16 -10.96 -10.97
CA ILE A 365 1.48 -12.26 -11.51
C ILE A 365 2.83 -12.26 -12.24
N ALA A 366 3.08 -11.26 -13.09
CA ALA A 366 4.34 -11.12 -13.80
C ALA A 366 5.51 -10.94 -12.83
N THR A 367 5.39 -10.02 -11.88
CA THR A 367 6.41 -9.71 -10.85
C THR A 367 6.69 -10.92 -9.96
N ALA A 368 5.66 -11.64 -9.53
CA ALA A 368 5.83 -12.85 -8.72
C ALA A 368 6.58 -13.97 -9.48
N HIS A 369 6.45 -14.02 -10.80
CA HIS A 369 7.25 -14.91 -11.66
C HIS A 369 8.68 -14.40 -11.91
N GLY A 370 9.06 -13.22 -11.38
CA GLY A 370 10.35 -12.58 -11.63
C GLY A 370 10.43 -11.89 -12.99
N GLY A 371 9.27 -11.65 -13.60
CA GLY A 371 9.09 -10.99 -14.88
C GLY A 371 8.55 -9.57 -14.76
N ASP A 372 8.06 -9.04 -15.87
CA ASP A 372 7.49 -7.69 -15.96
C ASP A 372 6.33 -7.66 -16.97
N VAL A 373 5.51 -6.61 -16.88
CA VAL A 373 4.45 -6.32 -17.85
C VAL A 373 4.55 -4.89 -18.34
N THR A 374 4.46 -4.71 -19.65
CA THR A 374 4.47 -3.41 -20.32
C THR A 374 3.25 -3.24 -21.21
N ALA A 375 2.89 -1.98 -21.49
CA ALA A 375 1.84 -1.64 -22.43
C ALA A 375 2.40 -0.71 -23.51
N HIS A 376 2.07 -0.99 -24.77
CA HIS A 376 2.47 -0.21 -25.93
C HIS A 376 1.24 0.18 -26.72
N VAL A 377 1.26 1.40 -27.28
CA VAL A 377 0.21 1.89 -28.17
C VAL A 377 0.87 2.29 -29.49
N ASP A 378 0.42 1.71 -30.56
CA ASP A 378 0.89 2.03 -31.91
C ASP A 378 -0.27 1.98 -32.90
N ALA A 379 -0.38 3.00 -33.78
CA ALA A 379 -1.30 3.10 -34.90
C ALA A 379 -2.75 2.65 -34.60
N GLY A 380 -3.29 3.00 -33.42
CA GLY A 380 -4.67 2.63 -33.03
C GLY A 380 -4.80 1.21 -32.46
N THR A 381 -3.68 0.58 -32.12
CA THR A 381 -3.66 -0.71 -31.42
C THR A 381 -3.01 -0.57 -30.05
N THR A 382 -3.54 -1.29 -29.06
CA THR A 382 -2.93 -1.42 -27.73
C THR A 382 -2.42 -2.84 -27.57
N THR A 383 -1.17 -2.98 -27.16
CA THR A 383 -0.53 -4.27 -26.89
C THR A 383 -0.02 -4.32 -25.47
N PHE A 384 -0.48 -5.27 -24.68
CA PHE A 384 0.06 -5.61 -23.36
C PHE A 384 1.04 -6.77 -23.54
N VAL A 385 2.24 -6.63 -22.98
CA VAL A 385 3.32 -7.62 -23.11
C VAL A 385 3.76 -8.07 -21.72
N ILE A 386 3.60 -9.36 -21.43
CA ILE A 386 4.12 -10.01 -20.22
C ILE A 386 5.40 -10.74 -20.61
N THR A 387 6.50 -10.47 -19.92
CA THR A 387 7.79 -11.13 -20.09
C THR A 387 8.12 -11.92 -18.84
N LEU A 388 8.27 -13.24 -18.94
CA LEU A 388 8.54 -14.14 -17.83
C LEU A 388 9.89 -14.83 -18.03
N PRO A 389 10.80 -14.85 -17.04
CA PRO A 389 12.03 -15.63 -17.12
C PRO A 389 11.69 -17.13 -17.17
N ARG A 390 12.47 -17.85 -17.94
CA ARG A 390 12.40 -19.30 -18.01
C ARG A 390 13.40 -19.85 -16.97
N ASP A 391 12.89 -20.23 -15.81
CA ASP A 391 13.72 -20.99 -14.89
C ASP A 391 13.85 -22.41 -15.46
N ASP A 392 15.07 -22.78 -15.86
CA ASP A 392 15.38 -24.14 -16.34
C ASP A 392 15.26 -25.13 -15.17
N ALA A 393 14.04 -25.64 -14.95
CA ALA A 393 13.91 -26.89 -14.23
C ALA A 393 14.49 -28.00 -15.12
N PRO A 394 15.38 -28.88 -14.62
CA PRO A 394 15.90 -29.99 -15.42
C PRO A 394 14.71 -30.78 -15.96
N ALA A 395 14.63 -30.88 -17.29
CA ALA A 395 13.56 -31.60 -17.99
C ALA A 395 13.61 -33.09 -17.62
N ILE A 396 12.81 -33.48 -16.63
CA ILE A 396 12.42 -34.88 -16.43
C ILE A 396 11.10 -35.05 -17.18
N PHE A 397 11.17 -35.16 -18.49
CA PHE A 397 10.07 -35.72 -19.28
C PHE A 397 10.37 -37.19 -19.51
N PRO A 398 9.51 -38.13 -19.06
CA PRO A 398 9.57 -39.50 -19.53
C PRO A 398 9.26 -39.52 -21.01
N ALA A 399 10.08 -40.25 -21.76
CA ALA A 399 9.99 -40.50 -23.19
C ALA A 399 8.67 -41.21 -23.61
#